data_f667544e1a7b7c17ce8e131efc5d1a4e
#
_entry.id   f667544e1a7b7c17ce8e131efc5d1a4e
#
_cell.length_a   1.000
_cell.length_b   1.000
_cell.length_c   1.000
_cell.angle_alpha   90.00
_cell.angle_beta   90.00
_cell.angle_gamma   90.00
#
_symmetry.space_group_name_H-M   'P 1'
#
loop_
_entity.id
_entity.type
_entity.pdbx_description
1 polymer ?
#
loop_
_entity_poly.entity_id
_entity_poly.type
_entity_poly.pdbx_seq_one_letter_code
_entity_poly.pdbx_strand_id
1 'polypeptide(L)'
;MTSEISCFKAYDVRGRIPSELNQEIAFKIGAGVASHFSTKSVVVGYDVRPSSLDILDALARGIASHDSEVISIGLCGTEEIYFATNHLNTDAGVMITASHNPADYNGLKIVGSGAMPVSIDSGLGDIKSIAESVAYNPNIKPDIKDADIRDAYLDEILSFINVRNIKPMTIVVNSGNGCAGPVLSLIHI
;
A
#
# COMPACT_ATOMS: atom_id res chain seq x y z
N MET A 1 -27.03 12.34 -0.67
CA MET A 1 -26.36 12.44 0.63
C MET A 1 -25.07 11.63 0.51
N THR A 2 -23.91 12.27 0.58
CA THR A 2 -22.61 11.58 0.60
C THR A 2 -22.52 10.87 1.96
N SER A 3 -22.40 9.54 1.97
CA SER A 3 -22.22 8.80 3.22
C SER A 3 -20.80 9.05 3.74
N GLU A 4 -20.68 9.46 4.98
CA GLU A 4 -19.39 9.63 5.62
C GLU A 4 -18.59 8.33 5.63
N ILE A 5 -17.31 8.37 5.20
CA ILE A 5 -16.40 7.24 5.21
C ILE A 5 -15.70 7.18 6.58
N SER A 6 -16.10 6.23 7.42
CA SER A 6 -15.67 6.13 8.82
C SER A 6 -14.31 5.48 9.04
N CYS A 7 -13.75 4.80 8.02
CA CYS A 7 -12.51 4.04 8.14
C CYS A 7 -11.23 4.88 8.12
N PHE A 8 -11.28 6.19 7.86
CA PHE A 8 -10.13 7.08 8.00
C PHE A 8 -9.76 7.29 9.47
N LYS A 9 -8.49 7.13 9.80
CA LYS A 9 -7.90 7.34 11.14
C LYS A 9 -6.87 8.47 11.08
N ALA A 10 -6.16 8.70 12.17
CA ALA A 10 -5.18 9.80 12.23
C ALA A 10 -4.03 9.66 11.23
N TYR A 11 -3.57 8.42 10.94
CA TYR A 11 -2.37 8.15 10.15
C TYR A 11 -2.55 7.10 9.05
N ASP A 12 -3.72 6.49 8.96
CA ASP A 12 -4.03 5.44 7.98
C ASP A 12 -5.55 5.31 7.75
N VAL A 13 -5.90 4.44 6.83
CA VAL A 13 -7.26 3.94 6.68
C VAL A 13 -7.33 2.57 7.33
N ARG A 14 -8.35 2.32 8.15
CA ARG A 14 -8.56 1.03 8.80
C ARG A 14 -10.02 0.78 9.10
N GLY A 15 -10.54 -0.36 8.67
CA GLY A 15 -11.94 -0.71 8.86
C GLY A 15 -12.21 -2.20 8.78
N ARG A 16 -13.35 -2.60 9.32
CA ARG A 16 -13.88 -3.97 9.18
C ARG A 16 -14.36 -4.23 7.76
N ILE A 17 -14.06 -5.40 7.28
CA ILE A 17 -14.54 -5.91 5.98
C ILE A 17 -15.85 -6.69 6.20
N PRO A 18 -16.90 -6.43 5.42
CA PRO A 18 -17.05 -5.37 4.40
C PRO A 18 -17.75 -4.11 4.92
N SER A 19 -18.05 -4.04 6.23
CA SER A 19 -18.98 -3.03 6.79
C SER A 19 -18.42 -1.62 6.84
N GLU A 20 -17.11 -1.45 7.05
CA GLU A 20 -16.43 -0.15 7.16
C GLU A 20 -15.46 0.10 6.02
N LEU A 21 -14.92 -0.96 5.42
CA LEU A 21 -14.06 -0.91 4.25
C LEU A 21 -14.48 -2.03 3.29
N ASN A 22 -14.75 -1.66 2.04
CA ASN A 22 -15.17 -2.56 0.98
C ASN A 22 -14.66 -2.06 -0.38
N GLN A 23 -15.00 -2.76 -1.46
CA GLN A 23 -14.56 -2.41 -2.81
C GLN A 23 -15.00 -1.00 -3.24
N GLU A 24 -16.23 -0.57 -2.92
CA GLU A 24 -16.68 0.79 -3.25
C GLU A 24 -15.83 1.85 -2.55
N ILE A 25 -15.60 1.67 -1.24
CA ILE A 25 -14.80 2.60 -0.45
C ILE A 25 -13.33 2.59 -0.90
N ALA A 26 -12.77 1.41 -1.19
CA ALA A 26 -11.41 1.29 -1.71
C ALA A 26 -11.24 2.00 -3.07
N PHE A 27 -12.20 1.86 -3.97
CA PHE A 27 -12.24 2.61 -5.23
C PHE A 27 -12.21 4.12 -4.98
N LYS A 28 -13.12 4.61 -4.13
CA LYS A 28 -13.22 6.04 -3.80
C LYS A 28 -11.92 6.58 -3.21
N ILE A 29 -11.27 5.80 -2.34
CA ILE A 29 -9.96 6.17 -1.77
C ILE A 29 -8.89 6.21 -2.87
N GLY A 30 -8.85 5.23 -3.77
CA GLY A 30 -7.93 5.23 -4.91
C GLY A 30 -8.06 6.48 -5.79
N ALA A 31 -9.28 6.85 -6.11
CA ALA A 31 -9.57 8.10 -6.83
C ALA A 31 -9.14 9.34 -6.02
N GLY A 32 -9.39 9.32 -4.70
CA GLY A 32 -8.95 10.38 -3.78
C GLY A 32 -7.43 10.56 -3.76
N VAL A 33 -6.67 9.45 -3.71
CA VAL A 33 -5.20 9.45 -3.76
C VAL A 33 -4.72 10.04 -5.08
N ALA A 34 -5.23 9.53 -6.21
CA ALA A 34 -4.83 9.99 -7.53
C ALA A 34 -5.11 11.49 -7.73
N SER A 35 -6.28 11.93 -7.31
CA SER A 35 -6.68 13.35 -7.41
C SER A 35 -5.86 14.26 -6.50
N HIS A 36 -5.68 13.88 -5.22
CA HIS A 36 -4.97 14.70 -4.23
C HIS A 36 -3.52 14.96 -4.64
N PHE A 37 -2.80 13.92 -5.07
CA PHE A 37 -1.41 14.04 -5.51
C PHE A 37 -1.25 14.39 -6.99
N SER A 38 -2.35 14.47 -7.76
CA SER A 38 -2.30 14.67 -9.22
C SER A 38 -1.36 13.65 -9.88
N THR A 39 -1.53 12.37 -9.52
CA THR A 39 -0.58 11.31 -9.85
C THR A 39 -0.55 10.99 -11.35
N LYS A 40 0.64 10.65 -11.84
CA LYS A 40 0.85 9.94 -13.12
C LYS A 40 1.06 8.45 -12.89
N SER A 41 1.62 8.10 -11.73
CA SER A 41 1.84 6.71 -11.33
C SER A 41 1.71 6.53 -9.82
N VAL A 42 1.17 5.38 -9.41
CA VAL A 42 1.04 4.97 -8.01
C VAL A 42 1.54 3.53 -7.87
N VAL A 43 2.47 3.30 -6.94
CA VAL A 43 2.87 1.94 -6.59
C VAL A 43 1.96 1.39 -5.49
N VAL A 44 1.56 0.12 -5.66
CA VAL A 44 0.67 -0.58 -4.73
C VAL A 44 1.27 -1.93 -4.33
N GLY A 45 0.97 -2.36 -3.11
CA GLY A 45 1.30 -3.68 -2.63
C GLY A 45 0.37 -4.09 -1.50
N TYR A 46 0.41 -5.35 -1.11
CA TYR A 46 -0.56 -5.91 -0.18
C TYR A 46 0.04 -6.95 0.76
N ASP A 47 -0.61 -7.14 1.90
CA ASP A 47 -0.28 -8.20 2.86
C ASP A 47 -1.09 -9.49 2.61
N VAL A 48 -0.85 -10.51 3.44
CA VAL A 48 -1.43 -11.85 3.33
C VAL A 48 -2.93 -11.95 3.66
N ARG A 49 -3.61 -10.84 3.93
CA ARG A 49 -5.03 -10.86 4.33
C ARG A 49 -5.92 -11.32 3.18
N PRO A 50 -6.95 -12.15 3.46
CA PRO A 50 -7.82 -12.69 2.40
C PRO A 50 -8.50 -11.62 1.55
N SER A 51 -8.79 -10.44 2.13
CA SER A 51 -9.45 -9.33 1.43
C SER A 51 -8.49 -8.43 0.65
N SER A 52 -7.17 -8.60 0.77
CA SER A 52 -6.20 -7.63 0.24
C SER A 52 -6.25 -7.53 -1.28
N LEU A 53 -6.43 -8.64 -2.00
CA LEU A 53 -6.52 -8.61 -3.47
C LEU A 53 -7.80 -7.92 -3.97
N ASP A 54 -8.95 -8.13 -3.31
CA ASP A 54 -10.19 -7.45 -3.67
C ASP A 54 -10.12 -5.94 -3.45
N ILE A 55 -9.45 -5.54 -2.36
CA ILE A 55 -9.21 -4.14 -2.03
C ILE A 55 -8.22 -3.52 -3.03
N LEU A 56 -7.16 -4.26 -3.41
CA LEU A 56 -6.19 -3.81 -4.42
C LEU A 56 -6.87 -3.54 -5.76
N ASP A 57 -7.65 -4.50 -6.26
CA ASP A 57 -8.33 -4.36 -7.55
C ASP A 57 -9.27 -3.13 -7.56
N ALA A 58 -10.03 -2.94 -6.50
CA ALA A 58 -10.93 -1.79 -6.39
C ALA A 58 -10.18 -0.46 -6.26
N LEU A 59 -9.10 -0.42 -5.46
CA LEU A 59 -8.22 0.74 -5.32
C LEU A 59 -7.58 1.11 -6.66
N ALA A 60 -7.07 0.12 -7.39
CA ALA A 60 -6.45 0.29 -8.70
C ALA A 60 -7.44 0.87 -9.73
N ARG A 61 -8.70 0.43 -9.72
CA ARG A 61 -9.76 1.03 -10.55
C ARG A 61 -9.98 2.51 -10.21
N GLY A 62 -9.97 2.84 -8.92
CA GLY A 62 -10.10 4.22 -8.47
C GLY A 62 -8.94 5.10 -8.93
N ILE A 63 -7.71 4.62 -8.81
CA ILE A 63 -6.51 5.30 -9.30
C ILE A 63 -6.58 5.49 -10.82
N ALA A 64 -6.89 4.43 -11.55
CA ALA A 64 -7.01 4.46 -13.02
C ALA A 64 -8.14 5.38 -13.52
N SER A 65 -9.14 5.70 -12.69
CA SER A 65 -10.21 6.65 -13.05
C SER A 65 -9.71 8.08 -13.25
N HIS A 66 -8.48 8.36 -12.87
CA HIS A 66 -7.77 9.63 -13.03
C HIS A 66 -6.60 9.54 -14.03
N ASP A 67 -6.64 8.59 -14.96
CA ASP A 67 -5.60 8.36 -15.97
C ASP A 67 -4.20 8.11 -15.36
N SER A 68 -4.15 7.61 -14.13
CA SER A 68 -2.93 7.30 -13.41
C SER A 68 -2.55 5.83 -13.58
N GLU A 69 -1.27 5.58 -13.85
CA GLU A 69 -0.72 4.23 -13.94
C GLU A 69 -0.68 3.56 -12.58
N VAL A 70 -0.98 2.26 -12.53
CA VAL A 70 -0.87 1.45 -11.32
C VAL A 70 0.27 0.45 -11.47
N ILE A 71 1.21 0.47 -10.53
CA ILE A 71 2.35 -0.44 -10.49
C ILE A 71 2.24 -1.31 -9.24
N SER A 72 2.12 -2.62 -9.41
CA SER A 72 2.04 -3.57 -8.30
C SER A 72 3.42 -4.18 -8.01
N ILE A 73 3.82 -4.19 -6.75
CA ILE A 73 4.97 -4.96 -6.27
C ILE A 73 4.55 -6.27 -5.58
N GLY A 74 3.26 -6.59 -5.64
CA GLY A 74 2.71 -7.84 -5.12
C GLY A 74 2.66 -7.91 -3.59
N LEU A 75 2.88 -9.12 -3.07
CA LEU A 75 2.92 -9.40 -1.64
C LEU A 75 4.20 -8.80 -1.02
N CYS A 76 4.03 -7.87 -0.07
CA CYS A 76 5.15 -7.11 0.49
C CYS A 76 4.88 -6.63 1.92
N GLY A 77 5.90 -6.05 2.54
CA GLY A 77 5.80 -5.27 3.77
C GLY A 77 5.56 -3.78 3.51
N THR A 78 5.22 -3.03 4.56
CA THR A 78 5.00 -1.58 4.46
C THR A 78 6.27 -0.84 4.02
N GLU A 79 7.41 -1.26 4.53
CA GLU A 79 8.73 -0.72 4.22
C GLU A 79 9.12 -0.91 2.76
N GLU A 80 8.68 -2.00 2.13
CA GLU A 80 8.91 -2.25 0.71
C GLU A 80 8.12 -1.26 -0.17
N ILE A 81 6.90 -0.85 0.25
CA ILE A 81 6.15 0.23 -0.44
C ILE A 81 6.88 1.56 -0.33
N TYR A 82 7.45 1.88 0.83
CA TYR A 82 8.21 3.13 1.00
C TYR A 82 9.44 3.14 0.10
N PHE A 83 10.18 2.05 0.07
CA PHE A 83 11.30 1.88 -0.85
C PHE A 83 10.86 1.97 -2.30
N ALA A 84 9.83 1.22 -2.71
CA ALA A 84 9.33 1.17 -4.07
C ALA A 84 8.85 2.54 -4.56
N THR A 85 8.15 3.32 -3.72
CA THR A 85 7.69 4.66 -4.05
C THR A 85 8.86 5.56 -4.47
N ASN A 86 9.97 5.47 -3.73
CA ASN A 86 11.17 6.24 -4.02
C ASN A 86 11.98 5.65 -5.20
N HIS A 87 12.19 4.34 -5.20
CA HIS A 87 13.00 3.63 -6.20
C HIS A 87 12.40 3.71 -7.61
N LEU A 88 11.08 3.53 -7.74
CA LEU A 88 10.34 3.62 -9.00
C LEU A 88 9.95 5.07 -9.36
N ASN A 89 10.27 6.03 -8.48
CA ASN A 89 9.95 7.45 -8.66
C ASN A 89 8.45 7.68 -8.95
N THR A 90 7.58 7.01 -8.20
CA THR A 90 6.13 7.19 -8.30
C THR A 90 5.65 8.37 -7.47
N ASP A 91 4.50 8.95 -7.85
CA ASP A 91 3.93 10.13 -7.17
C ASP A 91 3.31 9.79 -5.82
N ALA A 92 2.89 8.52 -5.66
CA ALA A 92 2.37 8.00 -4.40
C ALA A 92 2.62 6.50 -4.27
N GLY A 93 2.53 6.00 -3.05
CA GLY A 93 2.55 4.58 -2.73
C GLY A 93 1.43 4.20 -1.77
N VAL A 94 0.83 3.03 -1.97
CA VAL A 94 -0.24 2.53 -1.10
C VAL A 94 0.02 1.09 -0.68
N MET A 95 0.17 0.87 0.62
CA MET A 95 0.23 -0.46 1.23
C MET A 95 -1.14 -0.88 1.72
N ILE A 96 -1.64 -2.01 1.23
CA ILE A 96 -2.90 -2.60 1.66
C ILE A 96 -2.64 -3.54 2.82
N THR A 97 -2.98 -3.11 4.02
CA THR A 97 -2.74 -3.83 5.28
C THR A 97 -3.55 -3.26 6.43
N ALA A 98 -3.92 -4.11 7.37
CA ALA A 98 -4.38 -3.67 8.70
C ALA A 98 -3.37 -4.04 9.80
N SER A 99 -2.10 -4.29 9.45
CA SER A 99 -1.01 -4.60 10.39
C SER A 99 -1.38 -5.78 11.32
N HIS A 100 -1.45 -5.55 12.63
CA HIS A 100 -1.76 -6.54 13.66
C HIS A 100 -3.25 -6.65 14.01
N ASN A 101 -4.14 -5.98 13.30
CA ASN A 101 -5.58 -6.12 13.53
C ASN A 101 -6.08 -7.54 13.20
N PRO A 102 -7.22 -7.96 13.76
CA PRO A 102 -7.86 -9.23 13.42
C PRO A 102 -8.08 -9.43 11.91
N ALA A 103 -8.29 -10.66 11.49
CA ALA A 103 -8.38 -11.04 10.08
C ALA A 103 -9.58 -10.42 9.33
N ASP A 104 -10.61 -10.00 10.05
CA ASP A 104 -11.81 -9.32 9.53
C ASP A 104 -11.59 -7.81 9.30
N TYR A 105 -10.38 -7.29 9.54
CA TYR A 105 -9.99 -5.92 9.22
C TYR A 105 -9.10 -5.87 7.98
N ASN A 106 -9.15 -4.73 7.27
CA ASN A 106 -8.11 -4.32 6.32
C ASN A 106 -7.92 -2.80 6.39
N GLY A 107 -6.98 -2.28 5.62
CA GLY A 107 -6.67 -0.86 5.64
C GLY A 107 -5.70 -0.45 4.54
N LEU A 108 -5.36 0.83 4.54
CA LEU A 108 -4.46 1.43 3.57
C LEU A 108 -3.51 2.38 4.30
N LYS A 109 -2.20 2.20 4.07
CA LYS A 109 -1.19 3.18 4.43
C LYS A 109 -0.74 3.88 3.16
N ILE A 110 -0.75 5.21 3.19
CA ILE A 110 -0.52 6.04 2.02
C ILE A 110 0.74 6.87 2.25
N VAL A 111 1.58 6.93 1.23
CA VAL A 111 2.72 7.84 1.16
C VAL A 111 2.67 8.64 -0.13
N GLY A 112 3.12 9.87 -0.09
CA GLY A 112 3.35 10.70 -1.26
C GLY A 112 4.75 10.49 -1.84
N SER A 113 5.10 11.27 -2.85
CA SER A 113 6.43 11.27 -3.49
C SER A 113 7.55 11.37 -2.46
N GLY A 114 8.67 10.66 -2.69
CA GLY A 114 9.76 10.55 -1.74
C GLY A 114 9.42 9.74 -0.49
N ALA A 115 8.40 8.88 -0.57
CA ALA A 115 7.91 8.04 0.53
C ALA A 115 7.46 8.85 1.78
N MET A 116 6.95 10.07 1.58
CA MET A 116 6.49 10.92 2.68
C MET A 116 5.16 10.40 3.24
N PRO A 117 5.12 9.98 4.53
CA PRO A 117 3.90 9.47 5.14
C PRO A 117 2.78 10.52 5.19
N VAL A 118 1.55 10.07 4.97
CA VAL A 118 0.37 10.94 4.94
C VAL A 118 -0.45 10.73 6.21
N SER A 119 -0.74 11.82 6.91
CA SER A 119 -1.60 11.86 8.09
C SER A 119 -2.84 12.71 7.83
N ILE A 120 -3.77 12.74 8.79
CA ILE A 120 -4.98 13.55 8.67
C ILE A 120 -4.66 15.03 8.41
N ASP A 121 -3.57 15.52 9.01
CA ASP A 121 -3.14 16.92 8.91
C ASP A 121 -2.24 17.19 7.69
N SER A 122 -1.79 16.15 6.97
CA SER A 122 -0.87 16.26 5.84
C SER A 122 -1.42 15.68 4.53
N GLY A 123 -2.75 15.60 4.38
CA GLY A 123 -3.41 15.22 3.14
C GLY A 123 -4.44 14.10 3.26
N LEU A 124 -4.42 13.27 4.32
CA LEU A 124 -5.39 12.18 4.46
C LEU A 124 -6.83 12.71 4.62
N GLY A 125 -6.99 13.87 5.23
CA GLY A 125 -8.29 14.58 5.33
C GLY A 125 -8.81 15.05 3.97
N ASP A 126 -7.92 15.54 3.12
CA ASP A 126 -8.28 15.95 1.76
C ASP A 126 -8.64 14.73 0.90
N ILE A 127 -7.85 13.65 1.00
CA ILE A 127 -8.14 12.37 0.34
C ILE A 127 -9.52 11.85 0.76
N LYS A 128 -9.87 11.93 2.07
CA LYS A 128 -11.21 11.57 2.57
C LYS A 128 -12.29 12.41 1.90
N SER A 129 -12.12 13.73 1.91
CA SER A 129 -13.11 14.66 1.35
C SER A 129 -13.35 14.43 -0.14
N ILE A 130 -12.28 14.15 -0.90
CA ILE A 130 -12.38 13.79 -2.32
C ILE A 130 -13.10 12.44 -2.46
N ALA A 131 -12.67 11.42 -1.72
CA ALA A 131 -13.25 10.08 -1.77
C ALA A 131 -14.77 10.08 -1.50
N GLU A 132 -15.24 10.90 -0.55
CA GLU A 132 -16.66 11.07 -0.25
C GLU A 132 -17.45 11.72 -1.39
N SER A 133 -16.80 12.48 -2.27
CA SER A 133 -17.43 13.15 -3.44
C SER A 133 -17.45 12.30 -4.70
N VAL A 134 -16.60 11.25 -4.79
CA VAL A 134 -16.45 10.44 -6.00
C VAL A 134 -17.58 9.43 -6.14
N ALA A 135 -18.14 9.33 -7.36
CA ALA A 135 -19.09 8.28 -7.72
C ALA A 135 -18.36 6.96 -8.00
N TYR A 136 -18.85 5.86 -7.41
CA TYR A 136 -18.30 4.53 -7.66
C TYR A 136 -18.58 4.06 -9.09
N ASN A 137 -17.56 3.60 -9.80
CA ASN A 137 -17.69 3.01 -11.12
C ASN A 137 -16.94 1.66 -11.20
N PRO A 138 -17.63 0.52 -11.06
CA PRO A 138 -17.01 -0.80 -11.10
C PRO A 138 -16.53 -1.24 -12.50
N ASN A 139 -16.90 -0.52 -13.56
CA ASN A 139 -16.61 -0.91 -14.94
C ASN A 139 -15.23 -0.44 -15.43
N ILE A 140 -14.53 0.38 -14.66
CA ILE A 140 -13.15 0.78 -14.98
C ILE A 140 -12.26 -0.45 -14.89
N LYS A 141 -11.43 -0.64 -15.92
CA LYS A 141 -10.45 -1.73 -15.98
C LYS A 141 -9.07 -1.11 -15.82
N PRO A 142 -8.40 -1.29 -14.67
CA PRO A 142 -7.04 -0.81 -14.50
C PRO A 142 -6.08 -1.67 -15.34
N ASP A 143 -5.08 -1.05 -15.94
CA ASP A 143 -3.90 -1.73 -16.44
C ASP A 143 -2.87 -1.74 -15.31
N ILE A 144 -2.74 -2.88 -14.60
CA ILE A 144 -1.83 -3.02 -13.47
C ILE A 144 -0.53 -3.63 -14.00
N LYS A 145 0.56 -2.89 -13.91
CA LYS A 145 1.89 -3.36 -14.28
C LYS A 145 2.57 -3.98 -13.06
N ASP A 146 3.18 -5.14 -13.23
CA ASP A 146 3.99 -5.74 -12.18
C ASP A 146 5.41 -5.20 -12.22
N ALA A 147 5.97 -4.92 -11.04
CA ALA A 147 7.36 -4.55 -10.86
C ALA A 147 8.02 -5.43 -9.79
N ASP A 148 9.16 -6.01 -10.12
CA ASP A 148 10.00 -6.70 -9.14
C ASP A 148 11.07 -5.75 -8.62
N ILE A 149 11.02 -5.48 -7.32
CA ILE A 149 11.95 -4.57 -6.63
C ILE A 149 12.86 -5.30 -5.64
N ARG A 150 12.76 -6.62 -5.54
CA ARG A 150 13.35 -7.39 -4.43
C ARG A 150 14.85 -7.26 -4.36
N ASP A 151 15.55 -7.46 -5.47
CA ASP A 151 17.01 -7.38 -5.49
C ASP A 151 17.49 -5.97 -5.11
N ALA A 152 16.87 -4.94 -5.67
CA ALA A 152 17.19 -3.55 -5.34
C ALA A 152 16.90 -3.22 -3.87
N TYR A 153 15.79 -3.74 -3.32
CA TYR A 153 15.45 -3.57 -1.90
C TYR A 153 16.46 -4.26 -0.98
N LEU A 154 16.91 -5.46 -1.32
CA LEU A 154 17.94 -6.18 -0.57
C LEU A 154 19.28 -5.46 -0.62
N ASP A 155 19.68 -4.97 -1.77
CA ASP A 155 20.91 -4.20 -1.92
C ASP A 155 20.89 -2.94 -1.05
N GLU A 156 19.74 -2.25 -1.00
CA GLU A 156 19.54 -1.08 -0.12
C GLU A 156 19.67 -1.46 1.35
N ILE A 157 18.99 -2.51 1.83
CA ILE A 157 19.09 -2.97 3.23
C ILE A 157 20.54 -3.33 3.58
N LEU A 158 21.22 -4.07 2.70
CA LEU A 158 22.59 -4.51 2.93
C LEU A 158 23.59 -3.34 2.90
N SER A 159 23.26 -2.24 2.24
CA SER A 159 24.10 -1.03 2.23
C SER A 159 24.23 -0.35 3.58
N PHE A 160 23.26 -0.55 4.48
CA PHE A 160 23.27 0.04 5.84
C PHE A 160 24.25 -0.62 6.78
N ILE A 161 24.77 -1.80 6.43
CA ILE A 161 25.65 -2.59 7.29
C ILE A 161 26.92 -3.04 6.57
N ASN A 162 28.00 -3.21 7.33
CA ASN A 162 29.15 -3.94 6.84
C ASN A 162 29.00 -5.41 7.22
N VAL A 163 28.59 -6.24 6.29
CA VAL A 163 28.35 -7.68 6.49
C VAL A 163 29.58 -8.40 7.07
N ARG A 164 30.80 -7.93 6.76
CA ARG A 164 32.06 -8.50 7.31
C ARG A 164 32.20 -8.33 8.82
N ASN A 165 31.45 -7.41 9.42
CA ASN A 165 31.47 -7.19 10.88
C ASN A 165 30.47 -8.10 11.61
N ILE A 166 29.60 -8.83 10.89
CA ILE A 166 28.65 -9.76 11.49
C ILE A 166 29.40 -11.04 11.90
N LYS A 167 29.32 -11.37 13.17
CA LYS A 167 29.87 -12.63 13.67
C LYS A 167 28.89 -13.79 13.32
N PRO A 168 29.44 -15.00 13.07
CA PRO A 168 28.57 -16.18 12.90
C PRO A 168 27.63 -16.36 14.09
N MET A 169 26.35 -16.56 13.82
CA MET A 169 25.32 -16.78 14.84
C MET A 169 24.20 -17.69 14.30
N THR A 170 23.51 -18.34 15.19
CA THR A 170 22.28 -19.08 14.84
C THR A 170 21.08 -18.20 15.14
N ILE A 171 20.25 -17.97 14.13
CA ILE A 171 19.04 -17.15 14.24
C ILE A 171 17.82 -18.02 14.00
N VAL A 172 16.84 -17.97 14.90
CA VAL A 172 15.51 -18.55 14.70
C VAL A 172 14.55 -17.44 14.29
N VAL A 173 13.94 -17.59 13.13
CA VAL A 173 13.02 -16.60 12.58
C VAL A 173 11.60 -17.19 12.56
N ASN A 174 10.64 -16.44 13.08
CA ASN A 174 9.22 -16.73 12.96
C ASN A 174 8.49 -15.51 12.40
N SER A 175 8.14 -15.56 11.12
CA SER A 175 7.42 -14.47 10.43
C SER A 175 5.91 -14.48 10.68
N GLY A 176 5.37 -15.41 11.51
CA GLY A 176 3.94 -15.48 11.83
C GLY A 176 3.03 -15.67 10.60
N ASN A 177 3.52 -16.33 9.54
CA ASN A 177 2.88 -16.44 8.22
C ASN A 177 2.63 -15.06 7.52
N GLY A 178 3.36 -14.02 7.94
CA GLY A 178 3.30 -12.69 7.33
C GLY A 178 4.21 -12.55 6.11
N CYS A 179 4.32 -11.32 5.61
CA CYS A 179 5.03 -10.99 4.37
C CYS A 179 6.57 -11.04 4.47
N ALA A 180 7.13 -11.08 5.68
CA ALA A 180 8.59 -11.00 5.87
C ALA A 180 9.35 -12.27 5.45
N GLY A 181 8.68 -13.42 5.33
CA GLY A 181 9.31 -14.69 4.98
C GLY A 181 10.11 -14.63 3.67
N PRO A 182 9.55 -14.17 2.55
CA PRO A 182 10.25 -14.08 1.27
C PRO A 182 11.52 -13.21 1.35
N VAL A 183 11.44 -12.03 1.98
CA VAL A 183 12.60 -11.12 2.13
C VAL A 183 13.69 -11.75 2.99
N LEU A 184 13.32 -12.31 4.14
CA LEU A 184 14.28 -12.98 5.02
C LEU A 184 14.94 -14.19 4.38
N SER A 185 14.21 -14.94 3.56
CA SER A 185 14.74 -16.07 2.81
C SER A 185 15.86 -15.65 1.85
N LEU A 186 15.76 -14.47 1.24
CA LEU A 186 16.76 -13.96 0.31
C LEU A 186 17.99 -13.38 1.02
N ILE A 187 17.82 -12.77 2.21
CA ILE A 187 18.94 -12.17 2.95
C ILE A 187 19.96 -13.22 3.45
N HIS A 188 19.55 -14.45 3.75
CA HIS A 188 20.43 -15.44 4.37
C HIS A 188 20.74 -16.65 3.47
N ILE A 189 20.34 -16.61 2.24
CA ILE A 189 20.78 -17.54 1.20
C ILE A 189 21.90 -16.91 0.39
#